data_5675e2e1db278bc91262be66f41e6f75
#
_entry.id   5675e2e1db278bc91262be66f41e6f75
#
_cell.length_a   1.000
_cell.length_b   1.000
_cell.length_c   1.000
_cell.angle_alpha   90.00
_cell.angle_beta   90.00
_cell.angle_gamma   90.00
#
_symmetry.space_group_name_H-M   'P 1'
#
loop_
_entity.id
_entity.type
_entity.pdbx_description
1 polymer ?
#
loop_
_entity_poly.entity_id
_entity_poly.type
_entity_poly.pdbx_seq_one_letter_code
_entity_poly.pdbx_strand_id
1 'polypeptide(L)'
;MAVAKPSKPRVVKKPAPRFRALLTEVRGCKLCKKHLPLGPRPVLQIDPRARLLIAGQAPGRRVHDSGVPFEDASGDRLRDWMGMSQEVFYDASRVAILPMGFCFPGTGRSGDLPPRPECAGAWREQLLAWLPDLELTLVIGQYAQDYHLGTAQKASLTETVRAWREFWPVMLPIPHPSPRNNIWLRKNPWFESDVLPRLRKRVRALELDC
;
A
#
# COMPACT_ATOMS: atom_id res chain seq x y z
N MET A 1 -22.78 33.19 1.18
CA MET A 1 -22.60 31.95 0.40
C MET A 1 -21.44 32.17 -0.56
N ALA A 2 -20.27 31.60 -0.27
CA ALA A 2 -19.09 31.71 -1.14
C ALA A 2 -19.10 30.55 -2.13
N VAL A 3 -19.26 30.85 -3.42
CA VAL A 3 -19.21 29.88 -4.51
C VAL A 3 -17.75 29.44 -4.70
N ALA A 4 -17.47 28.15 -4.47
CA ALA A 4 -16.14 27.57 -4.70
C ALA A 4 -15.79 27.70 -6.20
N LYS A 5 -14.60 28.27 -6.50
CA LYS A 5 -14.08 28.34 -7.87
C LYS A 5 -13.79 26.92 -8.38
N PRO A 6 -14.18 26.58 -9.62
CA PRO A 6 -13.86 25.29 -10.21
C PRO A 6 -12.34 25.13 -10.34
N SER A 7 -11.81 24.00 -9.85
CA SER A 7 -10.41 23.64 -10.00
C SER A 7 -10.08 23.43 -11.48
N LYS A 8 -8.95 23.99 -11.94
CA LYS A 8 -8.48 23.82 -13.32
C LYS A 8 -8.21 22.32 -13.60
N PRO A 9 -8.59 21.81 -14.79
CA PRO A 9 -8.31 20.42 -15.14
C PRO A 9 -6.79 20.17 -15.11
N ARG A 10 -6.39 19.15 -14.37
CA ARG A 10 -4.99 18.75 -14.22
C ARG A 10 -4.49 18.18 -15.55
N VAL A 11 -3.59 18.88 -16.23
CA VAL A 11 -2.99 18.43 -17.50
C VAL A 11 -2.27 17.09 -17.26
N VAL A 12 -2.74 16.04 -17.92
CA VAL A 12 -2.17 14.69 -17.84
C VAL A 12 -0.81 14.68 -18.54
N LYS A 13 0.27 15.01 -17.81
CA LYS A 13 1.63 14.85 -18.32
C LYS A 13 1.98 13.36 -18.36
N LYS A 14 2.41 12.86 -19.53
CA LYS A 14 2.93 11.50 -19.67
C LYS A 14 4.14 11.30 -18.74
N PRO A 15 4.26 10.15 -18.06
CA PRO A 15 5.40 9.87 -17.19
C PRO A 15 6.74 10.04 -17.92
N ALA A 16 7.74 10.58 -17.23
CA ALA A 16 9.07 10.82 -17.78
C ALA A 16 9.70 9.53 -18.34
N PRO A 17 10.51 9.60 -19.41
CA PRO A 17 11.16 8.42 -20.00
C PRO A 17 11.94 7.58 -18.99
N ARG A 18 12.65 8.22 -18.04
CA ARG A 18 13.40 7.55 -16.95
C ARG A 18 12.49 6.75 -16.01
N PHE A 19 11.31 7.27 -15.69
CA PHE A 19 10.34 6.55 -14.88
C PHE A 19 9.82 5.29 -15.58
N ARG A 20 9.53 5.39 -16.88
CA ARG A 20 9.08 4.22 -17.67
C ARG A 20 10.17 3.16 -17.78
N ALA A 21 11.43 3.55 -17.94
CA ALA A 21 12.56 2.64 -17.94
C ALA A 21 12.67 1.89 -16.60
N LEU A 22 12.63 2.60 -15.47
CA LEU A 22 12.63 2.00 -14.14
C LEU A 22 11.47 1.01 -13.97
N LEU A 23 10.25 1.36 -14.37
CA LEU A 23 9.12 0.43 -14.28
C LEU A 23 9.30 -0.83 -15.13
N THR A 24 9.91 -0.71 -16.30
CA THR A 24 10.21 -1.85 -17.15
C THR A 24 11.21 -2.79 -16.46
N GLU A 25 12.26 -2.24 -15.85
CA GLU A 25 13.25 -3.00 -15.09
C GLU A 25 12.63 -3.70 -13.88
N VAL A 26 11.82 -2.99 -13.09
CA VAL A 26 11.10 -3.56 -11.94
C VAL A 26 10.18 -4.70 -12.37
N ARG A 27 9.38 -4.50 -13.42
CA ARG A 27 8.46 -5.52 -13.92
C ARG A 27 9.18 -6.73 -14.54
N GLY A 28 10.36 -6.52 -15.08
CA GLY A 28 11.26 -7.58 -15.60
C GLY A 28 12.17 -8.21 -14.55
N CYS A 29 12.08 -7.83 -13.28
CA CYS A 29 12.99 -8.25 -12.21
C CYS A 29 12.96 -9.77 -11.99
N LYS A 30 14.15 -10.38 -11.88
CA LYS A 30 14.34 -11.81 -11.65
C LYS A 30 15.27 -12.11 -10.45
N LEU A 31 15.60 -11.12 -9.63
CA LEU A 31 16.55 -11.26 -8.51
C LEU A 31 16.23 -12.44 -7.59
N CYS A 32 14.97 -12.61 -7.25
CA CYS A 32 14.51 -13.63 -6.31
C CYS A 32 14.05 -14.94 -7.00
N LYS A 33 14.28 -15.14 -8.30
CA LYS A 33 13.73 -16.27 -9.09
C LYS A 33 13.90 -17.63 -8.40
N LYS A 34 15.07 -17.88 -7.81
CA LYS A 34 15.38 -19.16 -7.16
C LYS A 34 14.54 -19.43 -5.89
N HIS A 35 13.93 -18.40 -5.33
CA HIS A 35 13.21 -18.44 -4.05
C HIS A 35 11.68 -18.30 -4.22
N LEU A 36 11.20 -18.17 -5.46
CA LEU A 36 9.81 -17.94 -5.75
C LEU A 36 9.18 -19.20 -6.36
N PRO A 37 8.26 -19.88 -5.66
CA PRO A 37 7.73 -21.19 -6.10
C PRO A 37 6.98 -21.12 -7.43
N LEU A 38 6.41 -19.95 -7.76
CA LEU A 38 5.69 -19.70 -9.01
C LEU A 38 6.49 -18.84 -10.00
N GLY A 39 7.77 -18.61 -9.70
CA GLY A 39 8.59 -17.70 -10.48
C GLY A 39 8.31 -16.20 -10.22
N PRO A 40 9.13 -15.32 -10.83
CA PRO A 40 9.00 -13.89 -10.67
C PRO A 40 7.79 -13.36 -11.47
N ARG A 41 6.93 -12.64 -10.78
CA ARG A 41 5.83 -11.86 -11.35
C ARG A 41 5.60 -10.62 -10.49
N PRO A 42 6.36 -9.54 -10.70
CA PRO A 42 6.21 -8.31 -9.93
C PRO A 42 4.83 -7.68 -10.13
N VAL A 43 4.09 -7.50 -9.02
CA VAL A 43 2.78 -6.86 -8.99
C VAL A 43 2.89 -5.58 -8.16
N LEU A 44 2.67 -4.44 -8.80
CA LEU A 44 2.71 -3.11 -8.20
C LEU A 44 1.87 -2.14 -9.03
N GLN A 45 1.47 -1.03 -8.41
CA GLN A 45 0.79 0.08 -9.05
C GLN A 45 1.48 1.38 -8.66
N ILE A 46 1.84 2.22 -9.62
CA ILE A 46 2.50 3.50 -9.33
C ILE A 46 2.37 4.45 -10.53
N ASP A 47 2.11 5.70 -10.21
CA ASP A 47 2.25 6.86 -11.10
C ASP A 47 2.80 8.03 -10.28
N PRO A 48 3.68 8.87 -10.82
CA PRO A 48 4.26 10.00 -10.08
C PRO A 48 3.28 11.00 -9.49
N ARG A 49 2.02 10.98 -9.93
CA ARG A 49 0.95 11.86 -9.46
C ARG A 49 0.23 11.34 -8.22
N ALA A 50 0.49 10.10 -7.80
CA ALA A 50 -0.20 9.50 -6.68
C ALA A 50 0.05 10.29 -5.38
N ARG A 51 -1.03 10.52 -4.63
CA ARG A 51 -1.00 11.23 -3.34
C ARG A 51 -1.17 10.29 -2.14
N LEU A 52 -1.60 9.06 -2.41
CA LEU A 52 -1.77 8.01 -1.42
C LEU A 52 -0.87 6.82 -1.78
N LEU A 53 -0.10 6.35 -0.81
CA LEU A 53 0.69 5.13 -0.92
C LEU A 53 0.11 4.03 -0.04
N ILE A 54 -0.06 2.84 -0.59
CA ILE A 54 -0.36 1.61 0.14
C ILE A 54 0.91 0.76 0.17
N ALA A 55 1.53 0.66 1.34
CA ALA A 55 2.70 -0.16 1.60
C ALA A 55 2.27 -1.44 2.33
N GLY A 56 2.17 -2.55 1.61
CA GLY A 56 1.79 -3.86 2.15
C GLY A 56 2.97 -4.83 2.26
N GLN A 57 2.69 -6.09 2.56
CA GLN A 57 3.71 -7.13 2.69
C GLN A 57 4.23 -7.63 1.34
N ALA A 58 3.43 -8.41 0.63
CA ALA A 58 3.72 -8.99 -0.68
C ALA A 58 2.41 -9.46 -1.32
N PRO A 59 2.37 -9.70 -2.66
CA PRO A 59 1.25 -10.33 -3.32
C PRO A 59 0.96 -11.71 -2.74
N GLY A 60 -0.32 -12.01 -2.45
CA GLY A 60 -0.80 -13.35 -2.18
C GLY A 60 -0.93 -14.17 -3.47
N ARG A 61 -1.28 -15.47 -3.35
CA ARG A 61 -1.43 -16.38 -4.50
C ARG A 61 -2.43 -15.83 -5.55
N ARG A 62 -3.61 -15.37 -5.13
CA ARG A 62 -4.63 -14.83 -6.05
C ARG A 62 -4.13 -13.61 -6.80
N VAL A 63 -3.46 -12.70 -6.11
CA VAL A 63 -2.85 -11.49 -6.69
C VAL A 63 -1.72 -11.87 -7.66
N HIS A 64 -0.94 -12.92 -7.36
CA HIS A 64 0.04 -13.45 -8.30
C HIS A 64 -0.64 -13.97 -9.58
N ASP A 65 -1.73 -14.73 -9.45
CA ASP A 65 -2.42 -15.33 -10.57
C ASP A 65 -3.09 -14.28 -11.48
N SER A 66 -3.71 -13.24 -10.91
CA SER A 66 -4.36 -12.16 -11.66
C SER A 66 -3.40 -11.07 -12.16
N GLY A 67 -2.38 -10.77 -11.40
CA GLY A 67 -1.48 -9.64 -11.65
C GLY A 67 -2.04 -8.28 -11.21
N VAL A 68 -3.19 -8.26 -10.51
CA VAL A 68 -3.83 -7.04 -10.01
C VAL A 68 -3.63 -6.94 -8.49
N PRO A 69 -3.00 -5.86 -7.98
CA PRO A 69 -2.73 -5.73 -6.56
C PRO A 69 -4.01 -5.68 -5.73
N PHE A 70 -4.05 -6.40 -4.61
CA PHE A 70 -5.24 -6.47 -3.73
C PHE A 70 -6.53 -6.97 -4.41
N GLU A 71 -6.45 -7.80 -5.46
CA GLU A 71 -7.62 -8.45 -6.05
C GLU A 71 -7.99 -9.71 -5.26
N ASP A 72 -8.32 -9.52 -4.00
CA ASP A 72 -8.70 -10.55 -3.04
C ASP A 72 -9.56 -9.98 -1.90
N ALA A 73 -9.99 -10.83 -0.98
CA ALA A 73 -10.78 -10.42 0.19
C ALA A 73 -10.08 -9.40 1.10
N SER A 74 -8.74 -9.32 1.06
CA SER A 74 -8.00 -8.30 1.79
C SER A 74 -8.17 -6.93 1.13
N GLY A 75 -8.17 -6.90 -0.19
CA GLY A 75 -8.41 -5.68 -0.96
C GLY A 75 -9.84 -5.15 -0.82
N ASP A 76 -10.84 -6.04 -0.82
CA ASP A 76 -12.23 -5.65 -0.57
C ASP A 76 -12.35 -4.96 0.79
N ARG A 77 -11.80 -5.56 1.84
CA ARG A 77 -11.80 -4.98 3.17
C ARG A 77 -11.00 -3.68 3.26
N LEU A 78 -9.86 -3.60 2.58
CA LEU A 78 -9.04 -2.38 2.59
C LEU A 78 -9.80 -1.20 1.97
N ARG A 79 -10.46 -1.43 0.83
CA ARG A 79 -11.32 -0.41 0.20
C ARG A 79 -12.46 0.04 1.11
N ASP A 80 -13.12 -0.90 1.80
CA ASP A 80 -14.14 -0.58 2.79
C ASP A 80 -13.57 0.26 3.95
N TRP A 81 -12.43 -0.13 4.51
CA TRP A 81 -11.77 0.63 5.57
C TRP A 81 -11.46 2.07 5.15
N MET A 82 -11.03 2.26 3.92
CA MET A 82 -10.71 3.57 3.34
C MET A 82 -11.96 4.35 2.91
N GLY A 83 -13.11 3.70 2.77
CA GLY A 83 -14.32 4.28 2.17
C GLY A 83 -14.08 4.69 0.71
N MET A 84 -13.35 3.87 -0.06
CA MET A 84 -12.89 4.15 -1.42
C MET A 84 -13.50 3.17 -2.42
N SER A 85 -13.92 3.67 -3.57
CA SER A 85 -14.40 2.82 -4.67
C SER A 85 -13.27 2.03 -5.31
N GLN A 86 -13.61 0.94 -5.99
CA GLN A 86 -12.63 0.13 -6.73
C GLN A 86 -11.97 0.93 -7.86
N GLU A 87 -12.72 1.80 -8.49
CA GLU A 87 -12.28 2.64 -9.59
C GLU A 87 -11.16 3.61 -9.14
N VAL A 88 -11.37 4.31 -8.03
CA VAL A 88 -10.36 5.20 -7.43
C VAL A 88 -9.16 4.42 -6.93
N PHE A 89 -9.39 3.26 -6.30
CA PHE A 89 -8.33 2.42 -5.75
C PHE A 89 -7.35 1.95 -6.82
N TYR A 90 -7.83 1.63 -8.02
CA TYR A 90 -7.01 1.17 -9.13
C TYR A 90 -6.56 2.28 -10.09
N ASP A 91 -6.90 3.53 -9.83
CA ASP A 91 -6.30 4.65 -10.54
C ASP A 91 -4.89 4.94 -9.99
N ALA A 92 -3.89 4.51 -10.75
CA ALA A 92 -2.48 4.67 -10.36
C ALA A 92 -2.08 6.13 -10.15
N SER A 93 -2.78 7.09 -10.81
CA SER A 93 -2.51 8.51 -10.65
C SER A 93 -2.97 9.08 -9.30
N ARG A 94 -3.73 8.31 -8.55
CA ARG A 94 -4.31 8.66 -7.24
C ARG A 94 -3.71 7.83 -6.13
N VAL A 95 -3.57 6.52 -6.37
CA VAL A 95 -3.13 5.52 -5.39
C VAL A 95 -1.94 4.74 -5.93
N ALA A 96 -0.81 4.85 -5.27
CA ALA A 96 0.32 3.94 -5.47
C ALA A 96 0.18 2.73 -4.53
N ILE A 97 0.45 1.53 -5.06
CA ILE A 97 0.47 0.28 -4.29
C ILE A 97 1.84 -0.34 -4.46
N LEU A 98 2.67 -0.21 -3.45
CA LEU A 98 4.05 -0.71 -3.42
C LEU A 98 4.23 -1.61 -2.19
N PRO A 99 3.98 -2.93 -2.30
CA PRO A 99 4.29 -3.86 -1.22
C PRO A 99 5.80 -3.95 -0.97
N MET A 100 6.24 -4.49 0.15
CA MET A 100 7.65 -4.67 0.49
C MET A 100 8.33 -5.68 -0.42
N GLY A 101 7.61 -6.71 -0.87
CA GLY A 101 8.01 -7.61 -1.95
C GLY A 101 7.01 -7.55 -3.10
N PHE A 102 7.45 -7.48 -4.35
CA PHE A 102 6.56 -7.37 -5.51
C PHE A 102 6.10 -8.70 -6.07
N CYS A 103 6.67 -9.82 -5.62
CA CYS A 103 6.32 -11.17 -6.08
C CYS A 103 5.75 -11.99 -4.93
N PHE A 104 4.89 -12.97 -5.26
CA PHE A 104 4.39 -13.94 -4.31
C PHE A 104 5.54 -14.79 -3.75
N PRO A 105 5.80 -14.74 -2.43
CA PRO A 105 6.96 -15.42 -1.83
C PRO A 105 6.72 -16.90 -1.58
N GLY A 106 5.49 -17.39 -1.71
CA GLY A 106 5.07 -18.74 -1.34
C GLY A 106 4.20 -18.77 -0.10
N THR A 107 3.61 -19.93 0.18
CA THR A 107 2.74 -20.16 1.35
C THR A 107 3.49 -21.04 2.36
N GLY A 108 3.50 -20.63 3.63
CA GLY A 108 3.99 -21.39 4.78
C GLY A 108 2.86 -22.00 5.61
N ARG A 109 3.20 -22.55 6.77
CA ARG A 109 2.22 -23.20 7.68
C ARG A 109 1.14 -22.24 8.21
N SER A 110 1.49 -20.98 8.45
CA SER A 110 0.62 -19.98 9.07
C SER A 110 0.14 -18.88 8.10
N GLY A 111 0.41 -19.00 6.82
CA GLY A 111 0.09 -17.99 5.82
C GLY A 111 1.17 -17.81 4.78
N ASP A 112 1.11 -16.73 4.04
CA ASP A 112 2.14 -16.43 3.06
C ASP A 112 3.49 -16.14 3.74
N LEU A 113 4.56 -16.56 3.08
CA LEU A 113 5.92 -16.36 3.57
C LEU A 113 6.27 -14.84 3.62
N PRO A 114 7.30 -14.46 4.36
CA PRO A 114 7.83 -13.09 4.37
C PRO A 114 8.15 -12.59 2.96
N PRO A 115 8.03 -11.27 2.71
CA PRO A 115 8.51 -10.67 1.47
C PRO A 115 10.02 -10.92 1.33
N ARG A 116 10.48 -11.09 0.10
CA ARG A 116 11.91 -11.25 -0.15
C ARG A 116 12.65 -9.95 0.18
N PRO A 117 13.65 -9.97 1.06
CA PRO A 117 14.35 -8.75 1.50
C PRO A 117 15.10 -8.06 0.35
N GLU A 118 15.56 -8.82 -0.64
CA GLU A 118 16.25 -8.29 -1.81
C GLU A 118 15.38 -7.30 -2.60
N CYS A 119 14.05 -7.49 -2.56
CA CYS A 119 13.12 -6.69 -3.36
C CYS A 119 13.06 -5.23 -2.87
N ALA A 120 12.89 -5.02 -1.56
CA ALA A 120 12.86 -3.68 -1.00
C ALA A 120 14.20 -2.96 -1.19
N GLY A 121 15.34 -3.64 -0.93
CA GLY A 121 16.67 -3.06 -1.10
C GLY A 121 16.98 -2.66 -2.54
N ALA A 122 16.49 -3.42 -3.53
CA ALA A 122 16.76 -3.11 -4.94
C ALA A 122 15.91 -1.96 -5.48
N TRP A 123 14.62 -1.87 -5.10
CA TRP A 123 13.66 -1.08 -5.86
C TRP A 123 12.95 0.02 -5.08
N ARG A 124 12.80 -0.14 -3.75
CA ARG A 124 11.86 0.69 -3.01
C ARG A 124 12.22 2.17 -2.98
N GLU A 125 13.46 2.50 -2.66
CA GLU A 125 13.91 3.90 -2.63
C GLU A 125 13.81 4.56 -4.00
N GLN A 126 14.19 3.84 -5.06
CA GLN A 126 14.10 4.35 -6.41
C GLN A 126 12.66 4.67 -6.81
N LEU A 127 11.69 3.80 -6.43
CA LEU A 127 10.28 4.03 -6.73
C LEU A 127 9.67 5.14 -5.87
N LEU A 128 10.00 5.20 -4.58
CA LEU A 128 9.52 6.26 -3.69
C LEU A 128 10.00 7.65 -4.12
N ALA A 129 11.19 7.76 -4.68
CA ALA A 129 11.70 9.02 -5.23
C ALA A 129 10.85 9.59 -6.38
N TRP A 130 9.99 8.76 -7.01
CA TRP A 130 9.04 9.19 -8.03
C TRP A 130 7.66 9.59 -7.48
N LEU A 131 7.48 9.63 -6.17
CA LEU A 131 6.23 9.99 -5.51
C LEU A 131 6.39 11.27 -4.66
N PRO A 132 6.68 12.42 -5.28
CA PRO A 132 6.97 13.66 -4.54
C PRO A 132 5.76 14.26 -3.84
N ASP A 133 4.55 13.94 -4.32
CA ASP A 133 3.30 14.54 -3.85
C ASP A 133 2.54 13.64 -2.84
N LEU A 134 3.22 12.66 -2.22
CA LEU A 134 2.58 11.81 -1.22
C LEU A 134 2.12 12.59 0.00
N GLU A 135 0.85 12.41 0.35
CA GLU A 135 0.22 13.05 1.50
C GLU A 135 -0.22 12.06 2.58
N LEU A 136 -0.38 10.79 2.22
CA LEU A 136 -0.69 9.72 3.15
C LEU A 136 -0.04 8.41 2.70
N THR A 137 0.63 7.74 3.62
CA THR A 137 1.11 6.37 3.46
C THR A 137 0.38 5.43 4.42
N LEU A 138 -0.36 4.46 3.91
CA LEU A 138 -0.87 3.36 4.72
C LEU A 138 0.22 2.31 4.88
N VAL A 139 0.63 2.05 6.11
CA VAL A 139 1.72 1.13 6.46
C VAL A 139 1.12 -0.15 7.01
N ILE A 140 0.93 -1.16 6.14
CA ILE A 140 0.11 -2.35 6.40
C ILE A 140 0.95 -3.54 6.85
N GLY A 141 0.77 -3.93 8.12
CA GLY A 141 1.42 -5.10 8.70
C GLY A 141 2.88 -4.85 9.06
N GLN A 142 3.48 -5.84 9.71
CA GLN A 142 4.80 -5.70 10.36
C GLN A 142 5.91 -5.30 9.38
N TYR A 143 6.06 -5.99 8.26
CA TYR A 143 7.18 -5.72 7.33
C TYR A 143 7.18 -4.30 6.75
N ALA A 144 6.00 -3.75 6.49
CA ALA A 144 5.90 -2.37 6.04
C ALA A 144 6.16 -1.39 7.20
N GLN A 145 5.71 -1.72 8.43
CA GLN A 145 5.99 -0.93 9.62
C GLN A 145 7.48 -0.90 9.94
N ASP A 146 8.16 -2.06 9.88
CA ASP A 146 9.61 -2.16 10.10
C ASP A 146 10.39 -1.24 9.15
N TYR A 147 10.02 -1.21 7.89
CA TYR A 147 10.70 -0.37 6.90
C TYR A 147 10.38 1.12 7.05
N HIS A 148 9.08 1.48 7.13
CA HIS A 148 8.66 2.88 7.07
C HIS A 148 8.74 3.61 8.40
N LEU A 149 8.60 2.91 9.52
CA LEU A 149 8.61 3.50 10.86
C LEU A 149 9.95 3.30 11.57
N GLY A 150 10.71 2.26 11.19
CA GLY A 150 12.02 1.95 11.77
C GLY A 150 11.95 1.92 13.30
N THR A 151 12.81 2.69 13.96
CA THR A 151 12.90 2.76 15.43
C THR A 151 11.71 3.46 16.11
N ALA A 152 10.84 4.13 15.35
CA ALA A 152 9.63 4.76 15.89
C ALA A 152 8.49 3.76 16.14
N GLN A 153 8.56 2.55 15.58
CA GLN A 153 7.57 1.51 15.89
C GLN A 153 7.64 1.09 17.36
N LYS A 154 6.52 0.58 17.88
CA LYS A 154 6.44 0.10 19.27
C LYS A 154 6.81 -1.39 19.32
N ALA A 155 6.84 -1.96 20.54
CA ALA A 155 7.24 -3.34 20.78
C ALA A 155 6.37 -4.40 20.08
N SER A 156 5.17 -4.04 19.65
CA SER A 156 4.27 -4.92 18.90
C SER A 156 3.51 -4.16 17.80
N LEU A 157 3.02 -4.90 16.79
CA LEU A 157 2.12 -4.36 15.78
C LEU A 157 0.92 -3.68 16.41
N THR A 158 0.30 -4.28 17.43
CA THR A 158 -0.88 -3.72 18.10
C THR A 158 -0.58 -2.39 18.78
N GLU A 159 0.55 -2.28 19.46
CA GLU A 159 0.98 -1.04 20.12
C GLU A 159 1.33 0.04 19.09
N THR A 160 1.99 -0.32 17.99
CA THR A 160 2.28 0.59 16.89
C THR A 160 0.99 1.14 16.27
N VAL A 161 0.01 0.26 15.99
CA VAL A 161 -1.29 0.69 15.47
C VAL A 161 -2.04 1.54 16.51
N ARG A 162 -1.95 1.24 17.80
CA ARG A 162 -2.57 2.05 18.86
C ARG A 162 -1.95 3.45 18.97
N ALA A 163 -0.65 3.55 18.73
CA ALA A 163 0.09 4.82 18.71
C ALA A 163 -0.05 5.59 17.38
N TRP A 164 -1.02 5.26 16.53
CA TRP A 164 -1.17 5.81 15.18
C TRP A 164 -1.14 7.35 15.10
N ARG A 165 -1.55 8.05 16.17
CA ARG A 165 -1.56 9.51 16.21
C ARG A 165 -0.16 10.14 16.14
N GLU A 166 0.87 9.40 16.54
CA GLU A 166 2.27 9.84 16.47
C GLU A 166 2.79 9.94 15.03
N PHE A 167 2.15 9.20 14.10
CA PHE A 167 2.53 9.16 12.68
C PHE A 167 1.60 9.98 11.79
N TRP A 168 0.46 10.35 12.34
CA TRP A 168 -0.59 11.08 11.63
C TRP A 168 -0.20 12.55 11.38
N PRO A 169 -0.59 13.17 10.24
CA PRO A 169 -1.47 12.68 9.18
C PRO A 169 -0.75 12.08 7.97
N VAL A 170 0.57 11.95 8.02
CA VAL A 170 1.43 11.56 6.88
C VAL A 170 1.52 10.04 6.74
N MET A 171 1.56 9.32 7.85
CA MET A 171 1.56 7.86 7.88
C MET A 171 0.46 7.33 8.80
N LEU A 172 -0.06 6.16 8.44
CA LEU A 172 -1.01 5.44 9.27
C LEU A 172 -0.64 3.95 9.32
N PRO A 173 -0.07 3.46 10.43
CA PRO A 173 0.11 2.04 10.63
C PRO A 173 -1.23 1.36 10.86
N ILE A 174 -1.49 0.27 10.13
CA ILE A 174 -2.70 -0.53 10.27
C ILE A 174 -2.37 -2.03 10.26
N PRO A 175 -3.25 -2.88 10.84
CA PRO A 175 -3.11 -4.33 10.70
C PRO A 175 -3.37 -4.73 9.24
N HIS A 176 -2.90 -5.93 8.87
CA HIS A 176 -3.22 -6.45 7.54
C HIS A 176 -4.73 -6.72 7.42
N PRO A 177 -5.41 -6.29 6.33
CA PRO A 177 -6.87 -6.42 6.17
C PRO A 177 -7.33 -7.86 5.87
N SER A 178 -6.46 -8.85 5.95
CA SER A 178 -6.80 -10.25 5.73
C SER A 178 -7.91 -10.74 6.67
N PRO A 179 -8.83 -11.60 6.20
CA PRO A 179 -9.79 -12.29 7.05
C PRO A 179 -9.16 -13.06 8.23
N ARG A 180 -7.89 -13.46 8.12
CA ARG A 180 -7.14 -14.08 9.21
C ARG A 180 -7.00 -13.19 10.45
N ASN A 181 -7.10 -11.88 10.29
CA ASN A 181 -7.04 -10.91 11.39
C ASN A 181 -8.39 -10.61 12.06
N ASN A 182 -9.46 -11.37 11.77
CA ASN A 182 -10.76 -11.19 12.43
C ASN A 182 -10.68 -11.31 13.96
N ILE A 183 -9.81 -12.19 14.48
CA ILE A 183 -9.60 -12.33 15.92
C ILE A 183 -8.96 -11.07 16.49
N TRP A 184 -7.98 -10.50 15.78
CA TRP A 184 -7.33 -9.26 16.17
C TRP A 184 -8.34 -8.10 16.21
N LEU A 185 -9.17 -7.96 15.17
CA LEU A 185 -10.21 -6.91 15.10
C LEU A 185 -11.19 -7.02 16.28
N ARG A 186 -11.68 -8.22 16.59
CA ARG A 186 -12.58 -8.44 17.76
C ARG A 186 -11.92 -8.06 19.08
N LYS A 187 -10.62 -8.27 19.24
CA LYS A 187 -9.86 -7.89 20.44
C LYS A 187 -9.53 -6.40 20.50
N ASN A 188 -9.65 -5.68 19.39
CA ASN A 188 -9.24 -4.29 19.24
C ASN A 188 -10.35 -3.44 18.59
N PRO A 189 -11.58 -3.38 19.18
CA PRO A 189 -12.72 -2.65 18.58
C PRO A 189 -12.46 -1.16 18.39
N TRP A 190 -11.54 -0.59 19.16
CA TRP A 190 -11.10 0.81 19.02
C TRP A 190 -10.52 1.10 17.61
N PHE A 191 -9.99 0.11 16.90
CA PHE A 191 -9.49 0.30 15.54
C PHE A 191 -10.63 0.73 14.59
N GLU A 192 -11.75 0.04 14.66
CA GLU A 192 -12.91 0.36 13.81
C GLU A 192 -13.62 1.64 14.27
N SER A 193 -13.71 1.88 15.58
CA SER A 193 -14.45 3.02 16.13
C SER A 193 -13.66 4.34 16.12
N ASP A 194 -12.34 4.32 16.19
CA ASP A 194 -11.50 5.52 16.28
C ASP A 194 -10.61 5.74 15.03
N VAL A 195 -9.93 4.68 14.55
CA VAL A 195 -8.96 4.82 13.45
C VAL A 195 -9.64 4.94 12.09
N LEU A 196 -10.59 4.04 11.79
CA LEU A 196 -11.23 4.01 10.48
C LEU A 196 -12.03 5.28 10.13
N PRO A 197 -12.78 5.92 11.05
CA PRO A 197 -13.44 7.19 10.73
C PRO A 197 -12.44 8.30 10.37
N ARG A 198 -11.27 8.32 11.01
CA ARG A 198 -10.20 9.29 10.72
C ARG A 198 -9.56 9.01 9.36
N LEU A 199 -9.29 7.73 9.07
CA LEU A 199 -8.79 7.30 7.77
C LEU A 199 -9.75 7.73 6.65
N ARG A 200 -11.04 7.39 6.75
CA ARG A 200 -12.04 7.77 5.76
C ARG A 200 -12.15 9.28 5.56
N LYS A 201 -12.07 10.05 6.65
CA LYS A 201 -12.06 11.51 6.58
C LYS A 201 -10.83 12.02 5.83
N ARG A 202 -9.64 11.47 6.11
CA ARG A 202 -8.38 11.86 5.45
C ARG A 202 -8.39 11.50 3.96
N VAL A 203 -8.83 10.29 3.62
CA VAL A 203 -8.96 9.84 2.23
C VAL A 203 -9.87 10.77 1.41
N ARG A 204 -11.04 11.14 1.96
CA ARG A 204 -11.92 12.14 1.32
C ARG A 204 -11.24 13.51 1.16
N ALA A 205 -10.50 13.96 2.18
CA ALA A 205 -9.79 15.23 2.13
C ALA A 205 -8.62 15.27 1.12
N LEU A 206 -8.18 14.12 0.64
CA LEU A 206 -7.22 14.03 -0.47
C LEU A 206 -7.88 14.32 -1.84
N GLU A 207 -9.21 14.48 -1.89
CA GLU A 207 -9.95 14.77 -3.14
C GLU A 207 -9.53 13.84 -4.28
N LEU A 208 -9.47 12.54 -3.99
CA LEU A 208 -9.06 11.54 -4.98
C LEU A 208 -10.16 11.26 -6.01
N ASP A 209 -11.39 11.73 -5.76
CA ASP A 209 -12.56 11.51 -6.62
C ASP A 209 -12.78 12.60 -7.69
N CYS A 210 -11.89 13.64 -7.73
CA CYS A 210 -12.02 14.76 -8.67
C CYS A 210 -11.22 14.58 -9.95
#